data_ab70a2da0e21b85574e29f11956c65ef
#
_entry.id   ab70a2da0e21b85574e29f11956c65ef
#
_cell.length_a   1.000
_cell.length_b   1.000
_cell.length_c   1.000
_cell.angle_alpha   90.00
_cell.angle_beta   90.00
_cell.angle_gamma   90.00
#
_symmetry.space_group_name_H-M   'P 1'
#
loop_
_entity.id
_entity.type
_entity.pdbx_description
1 polymer ?
#
loop_
_entity_poly.entity_id
_entity_poly.type
_entity_poly.pdbx_seq_one_letter_code
_entity_poly.pdbx_strand_id
1 'polypeptide(L)'
;MLRIGPLPLSLPASEPWKYALFGGIASMPFTVWQYLQSSPENEFSLGAVFFGGLFAGYLASTAATEIDVIDVGFRAGVIGALPVLWILVDFLEAASVLGGPLWFQVIAVSMVVLIITSVILGFAGFVGLLGAKIGGWLAKKAGTRQTASVEN
;
A
#
# COMPACT_ATOMS: atom_id res chain seq x y z
N MET A 1 -16.28 -25.92 29.44
CA MET A 1 -15.07 -25.20 28.97
C MET A 1 -14.89 -25.45 27.48
N LEU A 2 -15.40 -24.55 26.63
CA LEU A 2 -15.25 -24.64 25.19
C LEU A 2 -13.85 -24.14 24.83
N ARG A 3 -12.96 -25.05 24.44
CA ARG A 3 -11.69 -24.69 23.77
C ARG A 3 -12.02 -24.18 22.39
N ILE A 4 -12.03 -22.89 22.23
CA ILE A 4 -12.02 -22.25 20.90
C ILE A 4 -10.61 -22.50 20.37
N GLY A 5 -10.47 -23.54 19.52
CA GLY A 5 -9.25 -23.78 18.77
C GLY A 5 -8.97 -22.58 17.85
N PRO A 6 -7.67 -22.27 17.57
CA PRO A 6 -7.33 -21.19 16.65
C PRO A 6 -7.98 -21.49 15.30
N LEU A 7 -8.73 -20.52 14.78
CA LEU A 7 -9.27 -20.54 13.42
C LEU A 7 -8.11 -20.78 12.45
N PRO A 8 -8.18 -21.84 11.62
CA PRO A 8 -7.18 -22.05 10.58
C PRO A 8 -7.45 -21.07 9.44
N LEU A 9 -7.10 -19.81 9.63
CA LEU A 9 -6.88 -18.89 8.52
C LEU A 9 -5.51 -19.23 7.89
N SER A 10 -5.39 -20.46 7.40
CA SER A 10 -4.31 -20.87 6.52
C SER A 10 -4.62 -20.36 5.12
N LEU A 11 -4.54 -19.04 4.94
CA LEU A 11 -4.32 -18.50 3.62
C LEU A 11 -2.92 -18.98 3.20
N PRO A 12 -2.78 -19.64 2.03
CA PRO A 12 -1.48 -20.04 1.49
C PRO A 12 -0.74 -18.83 0.91
N ALA A 13 -0.82 -17.69 1.59
CA ALA A 13 -0.04 -16.54 1.26
C ALA A 13 1.33 -16.75 1.89
N SER A 14 2.38 -16.74 1.07
CA SER A 14 3.76 -16.62 1.54
C SER A 14 3.80 -15.52 2.61
N GLU A 15 4.55 -15.72 3.69
CA GLU A 15 4.56 -14.79 4.83
C GLU A 15 4.71 -13.30 4.45
N PRO A 16 5.50 -12.91 3.42
CA PRO A 16 5.58 -11.52 2.95
C PRO A 16 4.23 -10.89 2.58
N TRP A 17 3.33 -11.66 1.99
CA TRP A 17 2.00 -11.18 1.57
C TRP A 17 1.10 -10.79 2.74
N LYS A 18 1.21 -11.51 3.87
CA LYS A 18 0.41 -11.18 5.06
C LYS A 18 0.74 -9.79 5.57
N TYR A 19 2.01 -9.47 5.70
CA TYR A 19 2.46 -8.16 6.18
C TYR A 19 2.14 -7.04 5.20
N ALA A 20 2.29 -7.30 3.89
CA ALA A 20 1.91 -6.37 2.85
C ALA A 20 0.42 -6.06 2.86
N LEU A 21 -0.44 -7.07 3.04
CA LEU A 21 -1.89 -6.90 3.17
C LEU A 21 -2.24 -6.09 4.42
N PHE A 22 -1.68 -6.43 5.58
CA PHE A 22 -1.95 -5.70 6.82
C PHE A 22 -1.55 -4.22 6.69
N GLY A 23 -0.36 -3.92 6.19
CA GLY A 23 0.10 -2.56 6.00
C GLY A 23 -0.71 -1.80 4.95
N GLY A 24 -1.00 -2.43 3.81
CA GLY A 24 -1.80 -1.84 2.74
C GLY A 24 -3.24 -1.57 3.17
N ILE A 25 -3.92 -2.53 3.79
CA ILE A 25 -5.28 -2.37 4.30
C ILE A 25 -5.34 -1.32 5.41
N ALA A 26 -4.36 -1.29 6.32
CA ALA A 26 -4.31 -0.29 7.38
C ALA A 26 -4.16 1.14 6.85
N SER A 27 -3.54 1.34 5.68
CA SER A 27 -3.43 2.66 5.04
C SER A 27 -4.70 3.09 4.30
N MET A 28 -5.55 2.16 3.86
CA MET A 28 -6.74 2.48 3.06
C MET A 28 -7.71 3.46 3.73
N PRO A 29 -8.12 3.29 5.00
CA PRO A 29 -9.04 4.22 5.65
C PRO A 29 -8.48 5.64 5.65
N PHE A 30 -7.17 5.79 5.83
CA PHE A 30 -6.52 7.08 5.85
C PHE A 30 -6.42 7.69 4.45
N THR A 31 -6.18 6.88 3.42
CA THR A 31 -6.21 7.31 2.01
C THR A 31 -7.61 7.79 1.62
N VAL A 32 -8.65 7.03 1.97
CA VAL A 32 -10.04 7.39 1.71
C VAL A 32 -10.43 8.66 2.47
N TRP A 33 -10.05 8.76 3.74
CA TRP A 33 -10.29 9.96 4.55
C TRP A 33 -9.68 11.22 3.93
N GLN A 34 -8.42 11.13 3.50
CA GLN A 34 -7.75 12.23 2.81
C GLN A 34 -8.49 12.61 1.52
N TYR A 35 -8.89 11.62 0.73
CA TYR A 35 -9.65 11.85 -0.51
C TYR A 35 -10.96 12.58 -0.24
N LEU A 36 -11.70 12.21 0.81
CA LEU A 36 -12.98 12.84 1.18
C LEU A 36 -12.82 14.25 1.74
N GLN A 37 -11.70 14.57 2.38
CA GLN A 37 -11.46 15.90 2.96
C GLN A 37 -10.79 16.87 2.00
N SER A 38 -10.24 16.38 0.95
CA SER A 38 -9.50 17.21 0.01
C SER A 38 -10.47 18.04 -0.83
N SER A 39 -10.21 19.34 -0.96
CA SER A 39 -10.89 20.26 -1.88
C SER A 39 -10.50 19.96 -3.33
N PRO A 40 -11.23 20.45 -4.36
CA PRO A 40 -11.00 20.08 -5.76
C PRO A 40 -9.61 20.43 -6.35
N GLU A 41 -8.74 21.05 -5.56
CA GLU A 41 -7.33 21.34 -5.91
C GLU A 41 -6.35 20.28 -5.38
N ASN A 42 -6.81 19.06 -5.24
CA ASN A 42 -6.23 18.02 -4.43
C ASN A 42 -4.82 17.60 -4.74
N GLU A 43 -3.97 17.85 -3.78
CA GLU A 43 -2.70 17.18 -3.65
C GLU A 43 -2.91 15.75 -3.15
N PHE A 44 -2.65 14.76 -4.00
CA PHE A 44 -2.60 13.37 -3.59
C PHE A 44 -1.50 13.18 -2.55
N SER A 45 -1.88 13.00 -1.30
CA SER A 45 -0.92 12.78 -0.22
C SER A 45 -0.47 11.32 -0.19
N LEU A 46 0.77 11.07 -0.58
CA LEU A 46 1.45 9.78 -0.44
C LEU A 46 1.75 9.40 1.02
N GLY A 47 1.42 10.27 1.97
CA GLY A 47 1.66 10.04 3.39
C GLY A 47 1.00 8.76 3.90
N ALA A 48 -0.26 8.50 3.52
CA ALA A 48 -0.96 7.28 3.90
C ALA A 48 -0.23 6.01 3.43
N VAL A 49 0.21 6.01 2.18
CA VAL A 49 0.96 4.90 1.56
C VAL A 49 2.31 4.69 2.25
N PHE A 50 2.99 5.80 2.58
CA PHE A 50 4.24 5.77 3.33
C PHE A 50 4.07 5.14 4.72
N PHE A 51 3.06 5.55 5.48
CA PHE A 51 2.77 4.99 6.80
C PHE A 51 2.34 3.53 6.72
N GLY A 52 1.57 3.13 5.71
CA GLY A 52 1.24 1.73 5.44
C GLY A 52 2.48 0.88 5.20
N GLY A 53 3.41 1.37 4.38
CA GLY A 53 4.71 0.75 4.14
C GLY A 53 5.56 0.65 5.42
N LEU A 54 5.63 1.75 6.19
CA LEU A 54 6.37 1.80 7.46
C LEU A 54 5.83 0.76 8.46
N PHE A 55 4.53 0.67 8.60
CA PHE A 55 3.88 -0.30 9.48
C PHE A 55 4.13 -1.74 9.01
N ALA A 56 3.98 -2.01 7.71
CA ALA A 56 4.27 -3.31 7.12
C ALA A 56 5.72 -3.74 7.33
N GLY A 57 6.67 -2.81 7.10
CA GLY A 57 8.10 -3.06 7.29
C GLY A 57 8.49 -3.28 8.75
N TYR A 58 7.87 -2.54 9.67
CA TYR A 58 8.06 -2.75 11.11
C TYR A 58 7.61 -4.16 11.52
N LEU A 59 6.38 -4.56 11.13
CA LEU A 59 5.85 -5.88 11.44
C LEU A 59 6.69 -6.99 10.81
N ALA A 60 7.08 -6.87 9.55
CA ALA A 60 7.91 -7.85 8.87
C ALA A 60 9.28 -8.03 9.55
N SER A 61 9.86 -6.95 10.07
CA SER A 61 11.16 -6.99 10.76
C SER A 61 11.09 -7.54 12.19
N THR A 62 9.90 -7.57 12.80
CA THR A 62 9.67 -8.21 14.11
C THR A 62 9.30 -9.67 14.00
N ALA A 63 9.06 -10.18 12.78
CA ALA A 63 8.78 -11.57 12.52
C ALA A 63 10.02 -12.44 12.77
N ALA A 64 9.79 -13.68 13.22
CA ALA A 64 10.88 -14.64 13.48
C ALA A 64 11.56 -15.18 12.21
N THR A 65 11.03 -14.87 11.04
CA THR A 65 11.51 -15.36 9.72
C THR A 65 12.20 -14.21 8.98
N GLU A 66 13.29 -14.48 8.27
CA GLU A 66 13.91 -13.50 7.38
C GLU A 66 12.97 -13.17 6.21
N ILE A 67 12.32 -12.02 6.29
CA ILE A 67 11.39 -11.52 5.27
C ILE A 67 12.03 -10.33 4.58
N ASP A 68 11.96 -10.31 3.25
CA ASP A 68 12.42 -9.15 2.49
C ASP A 68 11.47 -7.96 2.71
N VAL A 69 11.92 -7.05 3.55
CA VAL A 69 11.20 -5.81 3.91
C VAL A 69 10.93 -4.93 2.69
N ILE A 70 11.78 -5.00 1.68
CA ILE A 70 11.65 -4.22 0.44
C ILE A 70 10.44 -4.71 -0.35
N ASP A 71 10.34 -6.02 -0.54
CA ASP A 71 9.23 -6.65 -1.25
C ASP A 71 7.88 -6.41 -0.52
N VAL A 72 7.89 -6.55 0.80
CA VAL A 72 6.72 -6.27 1.65
C VAL A 72 6.27 -4.81 1.51
N GLY A 73 7.21 -3.87 1.57
CA GLY A 73 6.94 -2.44 1.47
C GLY A 73 6.38 -2.03 0.11
N PHE A 74 6.96 -2.54 -0.96
CA PHE A 74 6.48 -2.29 -2.31
C PHE A 74 5.03 -2.77 -2.49
N ARG A 75 4.74 -4.00 -2.09
CA ARG A 75 3.38 -4.57 -2.17
C ARG A 75 2.38 -3.83 -1.28
N ALA A 76 2.77 -3.47 -0.07
CA ALA A 76 1.91 -2.68 0.82
C ALA A 76 1.58 -1.31 0.22
N GLY A 77 2.55 -0.66 -0.44
CA GLY A 77 2.36 0.59 -1.14
C GLY A 77 1.37 0.48 -2.30
N VAL A 78 1.50 -0.55 -3.13
CA VAL A 78 0.59 -0.84 -4.25
C VAL A 78 -0.84 -1.09 -3.73
N ILE A 79 -1.00 -1.92 -2.70
CA ILE A 79 -2.31 -2.23 -2.10
C ILE A 79 -2.93 -0.96 -1.50
N GLY A 80 -2.16 -0.17 -0.76
CA GLY A 80 -2.61 1.07 -0.13
C GLY A 80 -3.03 2.15 -1.13
N ALA A 81 -2.55 2.09 -2.36
CA ALA A 81 -2.91 3.01 -3.43
C ALA A 81 -4.16 2.59 -4.24
N LEU A 82 -4.70 1.39 -4.03
CA LEU A 82 -5.87 0.93 -4.79
C LEU A 82 -7.08 1.89 -4.73
N PRO A 83 -7.41 2.52 -3.59
CA PRO A 83 -8.50 3.49 -3.54
C PRO A 83 -8.32 4.69 -4.48
N VAL A 84 -7.08 5.04 -4.80
CA VAL A 84 -6.78 6.17 -5.71
C VAL A 84 -7.20 5.87 -7.14
N LEU A 85 -7.29 4.60 -7.51
CA LEU A 85 -7.76 4.20 -8.84
C LEU A 85 -9.21 4.62 -9.10
N TRP A 86 -9.96 4.99 -8.05
CA TRP A 86 -11.30 5.57 -8.23
C TRP A 86 -11.26 6.85 -9.07
N ILE A 87 -10.18 7.64 -9.02
CA ILE A 87 -9.96 8.81 -9.86
C ILE A 87 -10.05 8.48 -11.36
N LEU A 88 -9.74 7.24 -11.76
CA LEU A 88 -9.81 6.82 -13.15
C LEU A 88 -11.25 6.82 -13.70
N VAL A 89 -12.26 6.75 -12.82
CA VAL A 89 -13.67 6.84 -13.22
C VAL A 89 -13.96 8.23 -13.81
N ASP A 90 -13.41 9.28 -13.19
CA ASP A 90 -13.57 10.66 -13.66
C ASP A 90 -12.90 10.86 -15.04
N PHE A 91 -11.80 10.16 -15.30
CA PHE A 91 -11.16 10.15 -16.62
C PHE A 91 -12.00 9.46 -17.70
N LEU A 92 -12.77 8.43 -17.33
CA LEU A 92 -13.67 7.76 -18.28
C LEU A 92 -14.82 8.70 -18.70
N GLU A 93 -15.32 9.52 -17.80
CA GLU A 93 -16.33 10.54 -18.12
C GLU A 93 -15.75 11.63 -19.03
N ALA A 94 -14.53 12.09 -18.76
CA ALA A 94 -13.84 13.07 -19.59
C ALA A 94 -13.54 12.54 -21.01
N ALA A 95 -13.44 11.23 -21.20
CA ALA A 95 -13.21 10.61 -22.49
C ALA A 95 -14.34 10.84 -23.49
N SER A 96 -15.55 11.10 -23.03
CA SER A 96 -16.71 11.42 -23.88
C SER A 96 -16.51 12.72 -24.69
N VAL A 97 -15.57 13.57 -24.28
CA VAL A 97 -15.20 14.83 -24.97
C VAL A 97 -14.27 14.57 -26.18
N LEU A 98 -13.64 13.39 -26.25
CA LEU A 98 -12.79 13.03 -27.38
C LEU A 98 -13.65 12.77 -28.63
N GLY A 99 -13.53 13.64 -29.62
CA GLY A 99 -14.16 13.43 -30.92
C GLY A 99 -13.55 12.22 -31.66
N GLY A 100 -14.33 11.59 -32.54
CA GLY A 100 -13.86 10.48 -33.38
C GLY A 100 -14.65 9.19 -33.23
N PRO A 101 -14.30 8.15 -34.01
CA PRO A 101 -15.01 6.87 -33.95
C PRO A 101 -14.80 6.16 -32.60
N LEU A 102 -15.80 5.42 -32.13
CA LEU A 102 -15.82 4.74 -30.84
C LEU A 102 -14.59 3.86 -30.59
N TRP A 103 -14.12 3.13 -31.59
CA TRP A 103 -12.93 2.27 -31.45
C TRP A 103 -11.67 3.07 -31.09
N PHE A 104 -11.51 4.27 -31.68
CA PHE A 104 -10.38 5.14 -31.39
C PHE A 104 -10.47 5.68 -29.97
N GLN A 105 -11.64 6.12 -29.51
CA GLN A 105 -11.87 6.60 -28.16
C GLN A 105 -11.51 5.51 -27.13
N VAL A 106 -12.01 4.28 -27.34
CA VAL A 106 -11.74 3.15 -26.43
C VAL A 106 -10.24 2.85 -26.34
N ILE A 107 -9.54 2.79 -27.47
CA ILE A 107 -8.11 2.52 -27.47
C ILE A 107 -7.32 3.66 -26.78
N ALA A 108 -7.60 4.92 -27.14
CA ALA A 108 -6.92 6.06 -26.59
C ALA A 108 -7.09 6.15 -25.06
N VAL A 109 -8.33 6.01 -24.58
CA VAL A 109 -8.63 6.04 -23.14
C VAL A 109 -7.96 4.88 -22.41
N SER A 110 -8.04 3.66 -22.97
CA SER A 110 -7.41 2.48 -22.36
C SER A 110 -5.89 2.66 -22.22
N MET A 111 -5.22 3.22 -23.22
CA MET A 111 -3.80 3.49 -23.15
C MET A 111 -3.46 4.53 -22.08
N VAL A 112 -4.21 5.63 -22.02
CA VAL A 112 -4.01 6.68 -21.02
C VAL A 112 -4.24 6.14 -19.61
N VAL A 113 -5.34 5.43 -19.38
CA VAL A 113 -5.65 4.79 -18.10
C VAL A 113 -4.54 3.84 -17.67
N LEU A 114 -4.06 3.00 -18.59
CA LEU A 114 -2.99 2.03 -18.29
C LEU A 114 -1.68 2.73 -17.91
N ILE A 115 -1.30 3.78 -18.63
CA ILE A 115 -0.10 4.57 -18.33
C ILE A 115 -0.23 5.24 -16.96
N ILE A 116 -1.33 5.96 -16.72
CA ILE A 116 -1.56 6.67 -15.45
C ILE A 116 -1.57 5.68 -14.29
N THR A 117 -2.31 4.56 -14.41
CA THR A 117 -2.35 3.51 -13.38
C THR A 117 -0.96 2.97 -13.08
N SER A 118 -0.16 2.66 -14.11
CA SER A 118 1.19 2.13 -13.94
C SER A 118 2.10 3.13 -13.21
N VAL A 119 2.01 4.41 -13.54
CA VAL A 119 2.78 5.47 -12.88
C VAL A 119 2.36 5.61 -11.41
N ILE A 120 1.06 5.67 -11.14
CA ILE A 120 0.53 5.81 -9.76
C ILE A 120 0.95 4.62 -8.91
N LEU A 121 0.74 3.39 -9.38
CA LEU A 121 1.06 2.18 -8.62
C LEU A 121 2.58 2.01 -8.45
N GLY A 122 3.36 2.32 -9.47
CA GLY A 122 4.82 2.28 -9.40
C GLY A 122 5.36 3.27 -8.36
N PHE A 123 4.85 4.50 -8.38
CA PHE A 123 5.26 5.52 -7.43
C PHE A 123 4.80 5.21 -6.00
N ALA A 124 3.57 4.73 -5.83
CA ALA A 124 3.05 4.30 -4.53
C ALA A 124 3.84 3.11 -3.97
N GLY A 125 4.18 2.12 -4.81
CA GLY A 125 5.05 1.02 -4.43
C GLY A 125 6.42 1.49 -3.97
N PHE A 126 7.03 2.46 -4.68
CA PHE A 126 8.30 3.05 -4.29
C PHE A 126 8.22 3.79 -2.94
N VAL A 127 7.18 4.57 -2.70
CA VAL A 127 6.95 5.27 -1.43
C VAL A 127 6.73 4.26 -0.29
N GLY A 128 5.95 3.20 -0.53
CA GLY A 128 5.74 2.11 0.42
C GLY A 128 7.04 1.38 0.79
N LEU A 129 7.93 1.17 -0.19
CA LEU A 129 9.26 0.60 0.00
C LEU A 129 10.12 1.49 0.92
N LEU A 130 10.12 2.81 0.70
CA LEU A 130 10.85 3.75 1.56
C LEU A 130 10.32 3.71 2.98
N GLY A 131 8.99 3.70 3.15
CA GLY A 131 8.35 3.54 4.45
C GLY A 131 8.78 2.26 5.14
N ALA A 132 8.76 1.14 4.43
CA ALA A 132 9.13 -0.17 4.98
C ALA A 132 10.61 -0.24 5.42
N LYS A 133 11.53 0.34 4.66
CA LYS A 133 12.94 0.44 5.08
C LYS A 133 13.09 1.18 6.40
N ILE A 134 12.38 2.30 6.57
CA ILE A 134 12.41 3.08 7.80
C ILE A 134 11.74 2.29 8.93
N GLY A 135 10.60 1.64 8.68
CA GLY A 135 9.92 0.78 9.65
C GLY A 135 10.80 -0.37 10.13
N GLY A 136 11.46 -1.05 9.22
CA GLY A 136 12.42 -2.12 9.54
C GLY A 136 13.62 -1.64 10.35
N TRP A 137 14.15 -0.47 10.02
CA TRP A 137 15.22 0.14 10.81
C TRP A 137 14.77 0.48 12.25
N LEU A 138 13.56 1.04 12.39
CA LEU A 138 12.97 1.34 13.70
C LEU A 138 12.78 0.08 14.54
N ALA A 139 12.28 -1.01 13.95
CA ALA A 139 12.10 -2.29 14.63
C ALA A 139 13.42 -2.83 15.19
N LYS A 140 14.49 -2.83 14.38
CA LYS A 140 15.83 -3.25 14.81
C LYS A 140 16.35 -2.40 15.97
N LYS A 141 16.17 -1.07 15.90
CA LYS A 141 16.62 -0.17 16.95
C LYS A 141 15.83 -0.34 18.26
N ALA A 142 14.54 -0.63 18.19
CA ALA A 142 13.69 -0.91 19.35
C ALA A 142 14.09 -2.24 20.01
N GLY A 143 14.33 -3.30 19.23
CA GLY A 143 14.77 -4.59 19.74
C GLY A 143 16.12 -4.55 20.45
N THR A 144 17.09 -3.79 19.95
CA THR A 144 18.41 -3.61 20.57
C THR A 144 18.32 -2.92 21.95
N ARG A 145 17.34 -2.03 22.15
CA ARG A 145 17.14 -1.37 23.46
C ARG A 145 16.56 -2.31 24.52
N GLN A 146 15.72 -3.26 24.12
CA GLN A 146 15.14 -4.22 25.07
C GLN A 146 16.17 -5.19 25.62
N THR A 147 17.12 -5.66 24.80
CA THR A 147 18.20 -6.55 25.27
C THR A 147 19.15 -5.83 26.23
N ALA A 148 19.47 -4.56 26.01
CA ALA A 148 20.32 -3.78 26.89
C ALA A 148 19.70 -3.46 28.27
N SER A 149 18.35 -3.45 28.37
CA SER A 149 17.66 -3.18 29.64
C SER A 149 17.46 -4.43 30.53
N VAL A 150 17.68 -5.61 30.00
CA VAL A 150 17.58 -6.88 30.75
C VAL A 150 18.93 -7.27 31.39
N GLU A 151 20.05 -6.66 30.98
CA GLU A 151 21.39 -6.99 31.41
C GLU A 151 21.91 -6.08 32.57
N ASN A 152 21.10 -5.15 33.04
CA ASN A 152 21.33 -4.29 34.23
C ASN A 152 20.33 -4.64 35.33
#